data_863eb4605e84e72f3a07debab603099e
#
_entry.id   863eb4605e84e72f3a07debab603099e
#
_cell.length_a   1.000
_cell.length_b   1.000
_cell.length_c   1.000
_cell.angle_alpha   90.00
_cell.angle_beta   90.00
_cell.angle_gamma   90.00
#
_symmetry.space_group_name_H-M   'P 1'
#
loop_
_entity.id
_entity.type
_entity.pdbx_description
1 polymer ?
#
loop_
_entity_poly.entity_id
_entity_poly.type
_entity_poly.pdbx_seq_one_letter_code
_entity_poly.pdbx_strand_id
1 'polypeptide(L)'
;MNYLYYKDEKGGGEGIELVKNEESYDENNQFKRYTYKIYHIKSRIPRWIRWAIPDKYLHFHEESNSDFYHSKTRDFVPGMEEYFMLQVESKYFPYKLNEEINDNVMELTEEELQMRSIVYLDVLNGKPDPEKEEYDCHNLVCPEIGINEKLDSDYTNFDGKDIPPWAKTFKGELMMGVKVVKFMFKWRGLQTAVEKTVMESFYPGLFTNVNRKVLASSPIWAKMTLKDIKDLEDKIQKEQYDDGGFICDDESNKPIK
;
A
#
# COMPACT_ATOMS: atom_id res chain seq x y z
N MET A 1 -6.52 -4.92 0.87
CA MET A 1 -6.39 -3.62 0.17
C MET A 1 -7.38 -3.48 -0.97
N ASN A 2 -7.44 -4.40 -1.93
CA ASN A 2 -8.38 -4.32 -3.06
C ASN A 2 -9.86 -4.16 -2.63
N TYR A 3 -10.28 -4.86 -1.56
CA TYR A 3 -11.67 -4.74 -1.06
C TYR A 3 -12.00 -3.32 -0.58
N LEU A 4 -11.13 -2.72 0.21
CA LEU A 4 -11.33 -1.36 0.73
C LEU A 4 -11.33 -0.34 -0.41
N TYR A 5 -10.45 -0.54 -1.39
CA TYR A 5 -10.41 0.30 -2.59
C TYR A 5 -11.69 0.18 -3.41
N TYR A 6 -12.15 -1.05 -3.70
CA TYR A 6 -13.38 -1.29 -4.44
C TYR A 6 -14.62 -0.67 -3.77
N LYS A 7 -14.72 -0.80 -2.44
CA LYS A 7 -15.83 -0.22 -1.68
C LYS A 7 -15.92 1.30 -1.83
N ASP A 8 -14.76 1.97 -1.92
CA ASP A 8 -14.69 3.43 -2.08
C ASP A 8 -14.94 3.90 -3.52
N GLU A 9 -14.79 3.03 -4.53
CA GLU A 9 -14.67 3.37 -5.95
C GLU A 9 -15.72 2.65 -6.82
N LYS A 10 -16.98 2.72 -6.44
CA LYS A 10 -18.05 2.11 -7.24
C LYS A 10 -18.33 2.88 -8.54
N GLY A 11 -18.13 2.20 -9.67
CA GLY A 11 -18.63 2.59 -11.00
C GLY A 11 -17.61 3.29 -11.91
N GLY A 12 -17.92 3.37 -13.20
CA GLY A 12 -17.21 4.17 -14.20
C GLY A 12 -16.03 3.49 -14.90
N GLY A 13 -15.85 2.17 -14.76
CA GLY A 13 -14.74 1.44 -15.42
C GLY A 13 -13.38 1.67 -14.78
N GLU A 14 -13.35 2.33 -13.61
CA GLU A 14 -12.14 2.49 -12.80
C GLU A 14 -12.10 1.45 -11.67
N GLY A 15 -10.89 1.05 -11.27
CA GLY A 15 -10.69 0.06 -10.22
C GLY A 15 -9.34 -0.65 -10.35
N ILE A 16 -9.22 -1.78 -9.69
CA ILE A 16 -8.04 -2.63 -9.71
C ILE A 16 -8.41 -4.00 -10.27
N GLU A 17 -7.99 -4.25 -11.50
CA GLU A 17 -8.15 -5.54 -12.15
C GLU A 17 -7.08 -6.51 -11.64
N LEU A 18 -7.48 -7.65 -11.09
CA LEU A 18 -6.57 -8.72 -10.68
C LEU A 18 -6.45 -9.74 -11.82
N VAL A 19 -5.39 -9.62 -12.62
CA VAL A 19 -5.17 -10.48 -13.80
C VAL A 19 -4.61 -11.84 -13.42
N LYS A 20 -3.67 -11.87 -12.43
CA LYS A 20 -3.09 -13.11 -11.92
C LYS A 20 -3.02 -13.06 -10.40
N ASN A 21 -3.26 -14.22 -9.78
CA ASN A 21 -3.14 -14.42 -8.35
C ASN A 21 -2.70 -15.88 -8.11
N GLU A 22 -1.40 -16.08 -8.04
CA GLU A 22 -0.79 -17.41 -7.98
C GLU A 22 -0.15 -17.62 -6.60
N GLU A 23 -0.56 -18.69 -5.94
CA GLU A 23 -0.01 -19.12 -4.66
C GLU A 23 0.94 -20.29 -4.88
N SER A 24 2.06 -20.30 -4.18
CA SER A 24 3.05 -21.35 -4.22
C SER A 24 3.74 -21.50 -2.86
N TYR A 25 4.54 -22.53 -2.73
CA TYR A 25 5.41 -22.73 -1.56
C TYR A 25 6.83 -22.93 -2.05
N ASP A 26 7.79 -22.28 -1.38
CA ASP A 26 9.19 -22.47 -1.70
C ASP A 26 9.75 -23.80 -1.18
N GLU A 27 11.03 -24.07 -1.42
CA GLU A 27 11.73 -25.31 -1.01
C GLU A 27 11.70 -25.54 0.52
N ASN A 28 11.50 -24.48 1.30
CA ASN A 28 11.36 -24.51 2.76
C ASN A 28 9.89 -24.57 3.22
N ASN A 29 8.97 -24.83 2.30
CA ASN A 29 7.53 -24.84 2.55
C ASN A 29 7.00 -23.49 3.08
N GLN A 30 7.63 -22.38 2.70
CA GLN A 30 7.16 -21.04 3.01
C GLN A 30 6.21 -20.55 1.93
N PHE A 31 5.09 -19.97 2.37
CA PHE A 31 4.08 -19.39 1.48
C PHE A 31 4.67 -18.27 0.63
N LYS A 32 4.37 -18.31 -0.66
CA LYS A 32 4.69 -17.26 -1.64
C LYS A 32 3.45 -16.96 -2.47
N ARG A 33 3.29 -15.70 -2.81
CA ARG A 33 2.18 -15.23 -3.65
C ARG A 33 2.70 -14.28 -4.70
N TYR A 34 2.36 -14.56 -5.95
CA TYR A 34 2.56 -13.67 -7.08
C TYR A 34 1.23 -13.06 -7.49
N THR A 35 1.18 -11.74 -7.65
CA THR A 35 0.01 -11.07 -8.22
C THR A 35 0.41 -10.18 -9.38
N TYR A 36 -0.45 -10.13 -10.39
CA TYR A 36 -0.38 -9.18 -11.48
C TYR A 36 -1.69 -8.42 -11.56
N LYS A 37 -1.61 -7.08 -11.48
CA LYS A 37 -2.79 -6.21 -11.46
C LYS A 37 -2.64 -5.09 -12.46
N ILE A 38 -3.78 -4.58 -12.91
CA ILE A 38 -3.87 -3.36 -13.72
C ILE A 38 -4.72 -2.34 -12.95
N TYR A 39 -4.18 -1.13 -12.81
CA TYR A 39 -4.85 -0.03 -12.12
C TYR A 39 -5.50 0.89 -13.15
N HIS A 40 -6.81 0.86 -13.19
CA HIS A 40 -7.66 1.76 -13.99
C HIS A 40 -8.07 2.94 -13.10
N ILE A 41 -7.16 3.89 -12.90
CA ILE A 41 -7.31 4.98 -11.91
C ILE A 41 -7.08 6.37 -12.51
N LYS A 42 -7.42 6.56 -13.77
CA LYS A 42 -7.20 7.81 -14.49
C LYS A 42 -7.74 9.04 -13.75
N SER A 43 -8.91 8.94 -13.11
CA SER A 43 -9.50 10.07 -12.39
C SER A 43 -8.69 10.49 -11.16
N ARG A 44 -7.91 9.58 -10.57
CA ARG A 44 -7.07 9.81 -9.38
C ARG A 44 -5.77 10.53 -9.69
N ILE A 45 -5.34 10.50 -10.95
CA ILE A 45 -4.13 11.17 -11.37
C ILE A 45 -4.42 12.68 -11.41
N PRO A 46 -3.57 13.53 -10.78
CA PRO A 46 -3.75 14.98 -10.80
C PRO A 46 -3.98 15.53 -12.21
N ARG A 47 -4.93 16.43 -12.38
CA ARG A 47 -5.32 16.96 -13.70
C ARG A 47 -4.17 17.50 -14.52
N TRP A 48 -3.17 18.14 -13.89
CA TRP A 48 -2.01 18.69 -14.58
C TRP A 48 -1.08 17.60 -15.14
N ILE A 49 -1.02 16.41 -14.49
CA ILE A 49 -0.30 15.24 -15.03
C ILE A 49 -1.08 14.67 -16.21
N ARG A 50 -2.40 14.44 -16.04
CA ARG A 50 -3.24 13.90 -17.11
C ARG A 50 -3.26 14.75 -18.36
N TRP A 51 -3.16 16.07 -18.24
CA TRP A 51 -3.11 16.97 -19.37
C TRP A 51 -1.79 16.85 -20.17
N ALA A 52 -0.72 16.47 -19.52
CA ALA A 52 0.61 16.40 -20.11
C ALA A 52 0.99 14.99 -20.64
N ILE A 53 0.27 13.94 -20.19
CA ILE A 53 0.57 12.54 -20.52
C ILE A 53 -0.59 11.96 -21.36
N PRO A 54 -0.33 11.36 -22.53
CA PRO A 54 -1.36 10.70 -23.33
C PRO A 54 -2.10 9.60 -22.52
N ASP A 55 -3.41 9.49 -22.72
CA ASP A 55 -4.30 8.59 -21.99
C ASP A 55 -3.83 7.13 -21.96
N LYS A 56 -3.26 6.63 -23.04
CA LYS A 56 -2.72 5.27 -23.13
C LYS A 56 -1.62 4.95 -22.11
N TYR A 57 -1.02 5.97 -21.49
CA TYR A 57 0.00 5.81 -20.44
C TYR A 57 -0.53 6.08 -19.02
N LEU A 58 -1.84 6.18 -18.86
CA LEU A 58 -2.48 6.40 -17.56
C LEU A 58 -3.04 5.11 -16.95
N HIS A 59 -2.59 3.95 -17.43
CA HIS A 59 -2.86 2.64 -16.85
C HIS A 59 -1.57 2.09 -16.26
N PHE A 60 -1.61 1.73 -14.99
CA PHE A 60 -0.45 1.23 -14.27
C PHE A 60 -0.57 -0.27 -14.08
N HIS A 61 0.48 -0.98 -14.39
CA HIS A 61 0.59 -2.42 -14.18
C HIS A 61 1.44 -2.68 -12.95
N GLU A 62 0.99 -3.56 -12.08
CA GLU A 62 1.67 -3.96 -10.85
C GLU A 62 2.02 -5.44 -10.91
N GLU A 63 3.28 -5.75 -10.71
CA GLU A 63 3.75 -7.10 -10.39
C GLU A 63 4.20 -7.13 -8.93
N SER A 64 3.67 -8.06 -8.14
CA SER A 64 4.05 -8.20 -6.75
C SER A 64 4.37 -9.63 -6.37
N ASN A 65 5.53 -9.83 -5.76
CA ASN A 65 5.92 -11.06 -5.09
C ASN A 65 5.87 -10.82 -3.59
N SER A 66 5.16 -11.66 -2.85
CA SER A 66 4.99 -11.49 -1.42
C SER A 66 4.99 -12.81 -0.66
N ASP A 67 5.37 -12.72 0.59
CA ASP A 67 5.07 -13.70 1.62
C ASP A 67 4.32 -13.02 2.78
N PHE A 68 4.26 -13.62 3.96
CA PHE A 68 3.56 -13.03 5.10
C PHE A 68 4.22 -11.77 5.67
N TYR A 69 5.53 -11.63 5.51
CA TYR A 69 6.31 -10.58 6.16
C TYR A 69 7.08 -9.69 5.20
N HIS A 70 7.18 -10.10 3.95
CA HIS A 70 7.93 -9.39 2.93
C HIS A 70 7.13 -9.29 1.64
N SER A 71 7.19 -8.14 1.00
CA SER A 71 6.65 -7.96 -0.35
C SER A 71 7.56 -7.08 -1.18
N LYS A 72 7.66 -7.43 -2.46
CA LYS A 72 8.37 -6.66 -3.46
C LYS A 72 7.46 -6.42 -4.64
N THR A 73 7.13 -5.17 -4.85
CA THR A 73 6.18 -4.71 -5.85
C THR A 73 6.88 -3.81 -6.86
N ARG A 74 6.58 -3.99 -8.12
CA ARG A 74 7.01 -3.13 -9.22
C ARG A 74 5.79 -2.65 -9.97
N ASP A 75 5.65 -1.33 -10.06
CA ASP A 75 4.66 -0.68 -10.90
C ASP A 75 5.35 -0.11 -12.15
N PHE A 76 4.72 -0.30 -13.28
CA PHE A 76 5.24 0.16 -14.56
C PHE A 76 4.09 0.51 -15.52
N VAL A 77 4.42 1.26 -16.56
CA VAL A 77 3.52 1.55 -17.67
C VAL A 77 4.10 0.88 -18.90
N PRO A 78 3.38 -0.05 -19.55
CA PRO A 78 3.88 -0.75 -20.73
C PRO A 78 4.35 0.22 -21.82
N GLY A 79 5.58 0.00 -22.31
CA GLY A 79 6.21 0.85 -23.30
C GLY A 79 6.77 2.17 -22.77
N MET A 80 6.78 2.37 -21.44
CA MET A 80 7.37 3.55 -20.80
C MET A 80 8.34 3.19 -19.66
N GLU A 81 8.87 2.00 -19.63
CA GLU A 81 9.71 1.48 -18.53
C GLU A 81 11.01 2.30 -18.35
N GLU A 82 11.51 2.95 -19.40
CA GLU A 82 12.66 3.85 -19.33
C GLU A 82 12.32 5.22 -18.72
N TYR A 83 11.04 5.59 -18.70
CA TYR A 83 10.55 6.90 -18.27
C TYR A 83 9.82 6.85 -16.93
N PHE A 84 9.21 5.72 -16.61
CA PHE A 84 8.45 5.52 -15.39
C PHE A 84 8.81 4.19 -14.73
N MET A 85 9.19 4.23 -13.48
CA MET A 85 9.38 3.07 -12.63
C MET A 85 9.02 3.43 -11.20
N LEU A 86 8.26 2.55 -10.58
CA LEU A 86 8.02 2.58 -9.15
C LEU A 86 8.30 1.19 -8.60
N GLN A 87 9.06 1.13 -7.54
CA GLN A 87 9.28 -0.09 -6.78
C GLN A 87 8.99 0.18 -5.31
N VAL A 88 8.25 -0.71 -4.70
CA VAL A 88 7.98 -0.69 -3.25
C VAL A 88 8.38 -2.03 -2.68
N GLU A 89 9.34 -2.02 -1.80
CA GLU A 89 9.72 -3.19 -1.02
C GLU A 89 9.33 -2.98 0.44
N SER A 90 8.65 -3.95 1.03
CA SER A 90 8.16 -3.86 2.41
C SER A 90 8.63 -5.06 3.20
N LYS A 91 9.14 -4.82 4.41
CA LYS A 91 9.42 -5.86 5.41
C LYS A 91 8.66 -5.54 6.70
N TYR A 92 8.10 -6.56 7.32
CA TYR A 92 7.42 -6.49 8.61
C TYR A 92 8.10 -7.45 9.57
N PHE A 93 8.35 -6.98 10.79
CA PHE A 93 9.02 -7.79 11.81
C PHE A 93 8.53 -7.43 13.22
N PRO A 94 8.58 -8.37 14.17
CA PRO A 94 8.29 -8.08 15.57
C PRO A 94 9.22 -6.97 16.08
N TYR A 95 8.67 -6.08 16.89
CA TYR A 95 9.41 -4.98 17.48
C TYR A 95 9.25 -4.98 19.00
N LYS A 96 10.36 -4.82 19.71
CA LYS A 96 10.37 -4.64 21.16
C LYS A 96 10.78 -3.22 21.49
N LEU A 97 10.06 -2.62 22.42
CA LEU A 97 10.41 -1.30 22.94
C LEU A 97 11.84 -1.29 23.45
N ASN A 98 12.60 -0.25 23.07
CA ASN A 98 14.03 -0.07 23.41
C ASN A 98 14.99 -1.05 22.71
N GLU A 99 14.55 -1.82 21.73
CA GLU A 99 15.43 -2.57 20.86
C GLU A 99 15.99 -1.64 19.77
N GLU A 100 17.31 -1.68 19.59
CA GLU A 100 17.97 -0.89 18.55
C GLU A 100 17.63 -1.49 17.18
N ILE A 101 17.05 -0.67 16.30
CA ILE A 101 16.69 -1.09 14.95
C ILE A 101 17.91 -0.97 14.05
N ASN A 102 18.20 -2.04 13.31
CA ASN A 102 19.20 -1.95 12.25
C ASN A 102 18.82 -0.87 11.24
N ASP A 103 19.64 0.16 11.14
CA ASP A 103 19.42 1.31 10.25
C ASP A 103 19.33 0.92 8.76
N ASN A 104 19.86 -0.24 8.41
CA ASN A 104 19.80 -0.80 7.06
C ASN A 104 19.14 -2.19 7.00
N VAL A 105 18.00 -2.35 7.66
CA VAL A 105 17.20 -3.59 7.65
C VAL A 105 16.75 -4.00 6.25
N MET A 106 16.73 -3.08 5.31
CA MET A 106 16.34 -3.28 3.91
C MET A 106 17.53 -3.61 2.99
N GLU A 107 18.74 -3.70 3.54
CA GLU A 107 19.96 -4.10 2.83
C GLU A 107 20.26 -3.21 1.61
N LEU A 108 20.05 -1.90 1.77
CA LEU A 108 20.35 -0.90 0.76
C LEU A 108 21.86 -0.79 0.52
N THR A 109 22.24 -0.50 -0.71
CA THR A 109 23.64 -0.17 -1.05
C THR A 109 24.06 1.15 -0.41
N GLU A 110 25.36 1.38 -0.33
CA GLU A 110 25.91 2.65 0.19
C GLU A 110 25.41 3.87 -0.59
N GLU A 111 25.25 3.75 -1.90
CA GLU A 111 24.72 4.81 -2.75
C GLU A 111 23.23 5.09 -2.42
N GLU A 112 22.44 4.04 -2.23
CA GLU A 112 21.02 4.16 -1.85
C GLU A 112 20.87 4.74 -0.45
N LEU A 113 21.74 4.35 0.49
CA LEU A 113 21.75 4.93 1.85
C LEU A 113 22.04 6.44 1.83
N GLN A 114 22.95 6.89 0.97
CA GLN A 114 23.28 8.31 0.83
C GLN A 114 22.14 9.12 0.18
N MET A 115 21.34 8.50 -0.69
CA MET A 115 20.25 9.17 -1.41
C MET A 115 18.91 9.11 -0.67
N ARG A 116 18.77 8.25 0.36
CA ARG A 116 17.48 8.03 1.03
C ARG A 116 17.04 9.25 1.83
N SER A 117 15.74 9.48 1.85
CA SER A 117 15.09 10.26 2.89
C SER A 117 14.23 9.32 3.77
N ILE A 118 14.19 9.57 5.06
CA ILE A 118 13.43 8.75 6.01
C ILE A 118 12.19 9.52 6.42
N VAL A 119 11.03 8.86 6.31
CA VAL A 119 9.75 9.37 6.77
C VAL A 119 9.18 8.39 7.78
N TYR A 120 8.85 8.88 8.97
CA TYR A 120 8.23 8.09 10.01
C TYR A 120 6.72 8.28 9.96
N LEU A 121 5.99 7.18 10.04
CA LEU A 121 4.53 7.18 9.96
C LEU A 121 3.96 6.59 11.25
N ASP A 122 3.20 7.38 11.98
CA ASP A 122 2.38 6.89 13.09
C ASP A 122 0.96 6.64 12.61
N VAL A 123 0.60 5.36 12.58
CA VAL A 123 -0.71 4.92 12.06
C VAL A 123 -1.84 5.27 13.03
N LEU A 124 -1.58 5.32 14.33
CA LEU A 124 -2.60 5.58 15.35
C LEU A 124 -2.77 7.06 15.65
N ASN A 125 -1.67 7.79 15.75
CA ASN A 125 -1.70 9.23 15.99
C ASN A 125 -1.99 10.00 14.69
N GLY A 126 -2.44 11.21 14.83
CA GLY A 126 -2.80 12.09 13.75
C GLY A 126 -4.32 12.22 13.62
N LYS A 127 -4.75 13.42 13.25
CA LYS A 127 -6.17 13.68 13.08
C LYS A 127 -6.77 12.73 12.06
N PRO A 128 -7.85 12.02 12.41
CA PRO A 128 -8.63 11.33 11.42
C PRO A 128 -9.12 12.37 10.39
N ASP A 129 -9.20 11.95 9.14
CA ASP A 129 -9.87 12.74 8.13
C ASP A 129 -11.36 12.84 8.52
N PRO A 130 -11.93 14.05 8.75
CA PRO A 130 -13.32 14.20 9.16
C PRO A 130 -14.32 13.56 8.19
N GLU A 131 -13.92 13.39 6.93
CA GLU A 131 -14.72 12.74 5.89
C GLU A 131 -14.60 11.20 5.93
N LYS A 132 -13.72 10.66 6.79
CA LYS A 132 -13.38 9.24 6.86
C LYS A 132 -13.33 8.71 8.30
N GLU A 133 -14.39 9.02 9.07
CA GLU A 133 -14.54 8.54 10.46
C GLU A 133 -14.37 7.01 10.60
N GLU A 134 -14.67 6.26 9.54
CA GLU A 134 -14.48 4.80 9.49
C GLU A 134 -13.03 4.34 9.60
N TYR A 135 -12.05 5.26 9.47
CA TYR A 135 -10.62 5.00 9.61
C TYR A 135 -10.06 5.55 10.93
N ASP A 136 -10.92 5.96 11.85
CA ASP A 136 -10.50 6.41 13.16
C ASP A 136 -10.10 5.21 14.03
N CYS A 137 -8.82 5.12 14.34
CA CYS A 137 -8.26 4.07 15.19
C CYS A 137 -8.31 4.42 16.68
N HIS A 138 -8.73 5.62 17.08
CA HIS A 138 -8.71 6.06 18.48
C HIS A 138 -9.69 5.31 19.36
N ASN A 139 -10.79 4.87 18.78
CA ASN A 139 -11.83 4.12 19.48
C ASN A 139 -11.75 2.62 19.19
N LEU A 140 -10.70 2.16 18.52
CA LEU A 140 -10.56 0.76 18.16
C LEU A 140 -10.37 -0.10 19.40
N VAL A 141 -11.18 -1.16 19.49
CA VAL A 141 -11.01 -2.27 20.42
C VAL A 141 -11.10 -3.55 19.58
N CYS A 142 -10.05 -4.36 19.62
CA CYS A 142 -9.97 -5.64 18.92
C CYS A 142 -9.09 -6.61 19.70
N PRO A 143 -9.66 -7.39 20.63
CA PRO A 143 -8.90 -8.31 21.46
C PRO A 143 -8.12 -9.36 20.68
N GLU A 144 -8.59 -9.73 19.49
CA GLU A 144 -7.97 -10.69 18.61
C GLU A 144 -6.54 -10.30 18.18
N ILE A 145 -6.24 -9.01 18.16
CA ILE A 145 -4.89 -8.47 17.86
C ILE A 145 -4.27 -7.81 19.09
N GLY A 146 -4.79 -8.09 20.29
CA GLY A 146 -4.24 -7.59 21.56
C GLY A 146 -4.70 -6.19 21.97
N ILE A 147 -5.59 -5.53 21.23
CA ILE A 147 -6.16 -4.22 21.58
C ILE A 147 -7.41 -4.45 22.42
N ASN A 148 -7.21 -4.60 23.73
CA ASN A 148 -8.30 -4.92 24.68
C ASN A 148 -9.06 -3.69 25.18
N GLU A 149 -8.47 -2.51 25.09
CA GLU A 149 -9.01 -1.23 25.49
C GLU A 149 -8.54 -0.13 24.56
N LYS A 150 -9.17 1.02 24.57
CA LYS A 150 -8.77 2.15 23.75
C LYS A 150 -7.32 2.53 24.04
N LEU A 151 -6.56 2.72 22.97
CA LEU A 151 -5.17 3.15 23.07
C LEU A 151 -5.13 4.65 23.39
N ASP A 152 -4.24 5.03 24.30
CA ASP A 152 -4.00 6.43 24.64
C ASP A 152 -3.25 7.10 23.49
N SER A 153 -4.00 7.77 22.64
CA SER A 153 -3.48 8.50 21.49
C SER A 153 -3.98 9.94 21.58
N ASP A 154 -3.07 10.87 21.70
CA ASP A 154 -3.37 12.27 21.97
C ASP A 154 -3.42 13.16 20.73
N TYR A 155 -3.45 12.59 19.51
CA TYR A 155 -3.40 13.31 18.23
C TYR A 155 -2.19 14.23 18.05
N THR A 156 -1.15 14.07 18.87
CA THR A 156 0.08 14.84 18.66
C THR A 156 0.81 14.39 17.41
N ASN A 157 1.42 15.33 16.72
CA ASN A 157 2.25 15.00 15.57
C ASN A 157 3.45 14.18 16.04
N PHE A 158 3.60 13.00 15.50
CA PHE A 158 4.77 12.17 15.73
C PHE A 158 5.88 12.59 14.77
N ASP A 159 7.03 12.98 15.31
CA ASP A 159 8.19 13.38 14.50
C ASP A 159 9.10 12.21 14.11
N GLY A 160 8.78 11.03 14.58
CA GLY A 160 9.44 9.77 14.25
C GLY A 160 10.72 9.49 15.03
N LYS A 161 11.18 10.42 15.86
CA LYS A 161 12.41 10.23 16.64
C LYS A 161 12.18 9.46 17.93
N ASP A 162 11.00 9.64 18.52
CA ASP A 162 10.62 8.99 19.76
C ASP A 162 9.58 7.89 19.55
N ILE A 163 9.51 6.97 20.51
CA ILE A 163 8.46 5.95 20.53
C ILE A 163 7.12 6.63 20.81
N PRO A 164 6.07 6.39 20.00
CA PRO A 164 4.76 6.99 20.22
C PRO A 164 4.22 6.70 21.62
N PRO A 165 3.53 7.64 22.28
CA PRO A 165 2.99 7.45 23.62
C PRO A 165 2.15 6.18 23.76
N TRP A 166 1.28 5.89 22.81
CA TRP A 166 0.45 4.69 22.82
C TRP A 166 1.25 3.38 22.84
N ALA A 167 2.40 3.35 22.14
CA ALA A 167 3.24 2.15 22.10
C ALA A 167 3.90 1.85 23.44
N LYS A 168 4.14 2.87 24.26
CA LYS A 168 4.72 2.70 25.62
C LYS A 168 3.73 2.06 26.61
N THR A 169 2.45 2.22 26.39
CA THR A 169 1.38 1.68 27.23
C THR A 169 0.79 0.39 26.72
N PHE A 170 0.97 0.10 25.45
CA PHE A 170 0.46 -1.12 24.81
C PHE A 170 1.17 -2.36 25.37
N LYS A 171 0.38 -3.37 25.75
CA LYS A 171 0.89 -4.60 26.39
C LYS A 171 0.97 -5.79 25.42
N GLY A 172 0.50 -5.62 24.20
CA GLY A 172 0.57 -6.64 23.17
C GLY A 172 1.91 -6.64 22.43
N GLU A 173 2.03 -7.51 21.45
CA GLU A 173 3.19 -7.55 20.57
C GLU A 173 3.14 -6.40 19.57
N LEU A 174 4.24 -5.67 19.44
CA LEU A 174 4.40 -4.62 18.46
C LEU A 174 5.03 -5.19 17.17
N MET A 175 4.63 -4.63 16.06
CA MET A 175 5.20 -4.92 14.76
C MET A 175 5.69 -3.63 14.11
N MET A 176 6.87 -3.68 13.54
CA MET A 176 7.39 -2.60 12.71
C MET A 176 7.29 -2.96 11.24
N GLY A 177 6.81 -2.03 10.43
CA GLY A 177 6.84 -2.12 8.98
C GLY A 177 7.82 -1.10 8.41
N VAL A 178 8.79 -1.58 7.63
CA VAL A 178 9.72 -0.73 6.89
C VAL A 178 9.44 -0.88 5.40
N LYS A 179 9.39 0.26 4.71
CA LYS A 179 9.15 0.31 3.26
C LYS A 179 10.23 1.13 2.58
N VAL A 180 10.77 0.59 1.50
CA VAL A 180 11.62 1.35 0.57
C VAL A 180 10.81 1.64 -0.68
N VAL A 181 10.73 2.90 -1.05
CA VAL A 181 10.09 3.36 -2.29
C VAL A 181 11.18 3.89 -3.20
N LYS A 182 11.32 3.28 -4.37
CA LYS A 182 12.18 3.78 -5.46
C LYS A 182 11.29 4.28 -6.58
N PHE A 183 11.39 5.55 -6.89
CA PHE A 183 10.55 6.19 -7.89
C PHE A 183 11.41 6.91 -8.93
N MET A 184 11.08 6.72 -10.20
CA MET A 184 11.71 7.37 -11.33
C MET A 184 10.63 7.85 -12.30
N PHE A 185 10.68 9.13 -12.66
CA PHE A 185 9.79 9.72 -13.64
C PHE A 185 10.57 10.67 -14.55
N LYS A 186 10.91 10.20 -15.75
CA LYS A 186 11.69 10.97 -16.74
C LYS A 186 10.78 11.61 -17.79
N TRP A 187 10.12 12.70 -17.41
CA TRP A 187 9.30 13.48 -18.35
C TRP A 187 9.74 14.93 -18.35
N ARG A 188 10.19 15.41 -19.51
CA ARG A 188 10.77 16.75 -19.64
C ARG A 188 9.80 17.83 -19.14
N GLY A 189 10.27 18.64 -18.21
CA GLY A 189 9.52 19.74 -17.59
C GLY A 189 8.58 19.34 -16.45
N LEU A 190 8.36 18.04 -16.18
CA LEU A 190 7.49 17.55 -15.10
C LEU A 190 8.23 16.74 -14.04
N GLN A 191 9.41 16.19 -14.37
CA GLN A 191 10.12 15.25 -13.50
C GLN A 191 10.17 15.70 -12.05
N THR A 192 10.82 16.83 -11.76
CA THR A 192 11.03 17.31 -10.38
C THR A 192 9.72 17.53 -9.63
N ALA A 193 8.70 18.08 -10.29
CA ALA A 193 7.42 18.34 -9.66
C ALA A 193 6.67 17.04 -9.34
N VAL A 194 6.71 16.06 -10.26
CA VAL A 194 6.06 14.75 -10.05
C VAL A 194 6.79 13.97 -8.96
N GLU A 195 8.11 13.83 -9.07
CA GLU A 195 8.92 13.10 -8.08
C GLU A 195 8.74 13.68 -6.68
N LYS A 196 8.79 15.00 -6.54
CA LYS A 196 8.56 15.67 -5.27
C LYS A 196 7.16 15.40 -4.71
N THR A 197 6.12 15.60 -5.51
CA THR A 197 4.73 15.38 -5.09
C THR A 197 4.50 13.93 -4.65
N VAL A 198 5.03 12.99 -5.42
CA VAL A 198 4.88 11.55 -5.17
C VAL A 198 5.58 11.15 -3.88
N MET A 199 6.83 11.57 -3.70
CA MET A 199 7.65 11.14 -2.55
C MET A 199 7.32 11.89 -1.25
N GLU A 200 7.02 13.19 -1.32
CA GLU A 200 6.82 13.99 -0.10
C GLU A 200 5.37 13.99 0.39
N SER A 201 4.40 13.76 -0.49
CA SER A 201 2.97 13.89 -0.13
C SER A 201 2.17 12.63 -0.41
N PHE A 202 2.25 12.09 -1.64
CA PHE A 202 1.38 11.00 -2.05
C PHE A 202 1.66 9.70 -1.27
N TYR A 203 2.90 9.21 -1.28
CA TYR A 203 3.22 7.94 -0.61
C TYR A 203 3.10 7.99 0.92
N PRO A 204 3.60 9.01 1.63
CA PRO A 204 3.35 9.12 3.06
C PRO A 204 1.87 9.11 3.41
N GLY A 205 1.05 9.88 2.69
CA GLY A 205 -0.40 9.91 2.87
C GLY A 205 -1.07 8.59 2.54
N LEU A 206 -0.70 7.97 1.41
CA LEU A 206 -1.22 6.67 0.99
C LEU A 206 -0.94 5.59 2.04
N PHE A 207 0.31 5.44 2.47
CA PHE A 207 0.68 4.42 3.45
C PHE A 207 0.03 4.65 4.80
N THR A 208 -0.05 5.88 5.27
CA THR A 208 -0.76 6.20 6.51
C THR A 208 -2.23 5.81 6.42
N ASN A 209 -2.93 6.24 5.37
CA ASN A 209 -4.35 5.96 5.20
C ASN A 209 -4.64 4.47 5.03
N VAL A 210 -3.84 3.76 4.22
CA VAL A 210 -4.01 2.32 4.01
C VAL A 210 -3.81 1.54 5.31
N ASN A 211 -2.75 1.84 6.07
CA ASN A 211 -2.50 1.15 7.33
C ASN A 211 -3.59 1.46 8.37
N ARG A 212 -4.10 2.69 8.42
CA ARG A 212 -5.26 3.04 9.25
C ARG A 212 -6.51 2.25 8.88
N LYS A 213 -6.83 2.17 7.59
CA LYS A 213 -7.96 1.36 7.09
C LYS A 213 -7.82 -0.11 7.51
N VAL A 214 -6.63 -0.68 7.31
CA VAL A 214 -6.35 -2.08 7.71
C VAL A 214 -6.55 -2.24 9.19
N LEU A 215 -5.98 -1.36 10.01
CA LEU A 215 -6.09 -1.44 11.46
C LEU A 215 -7.53 -1.22 11.93
N ALA A 216 -8.22 -0.18 11.46
CA ALA A 216 -9.60 0.10 11.82
C ALA A 216 -10.57 -1.04 11.46
N SER A 217 -10.28 -1.78 10.38
CA SER A 217 -11.06 -2.95 9.96
C SER A 217 -10.65 -4.27 10.65
N SER A 218 -9.72 -4.23 11.61
CA SER A 218 -9.24 -5.44 12.29
C SER A 218 -10.35 -6.28 12.95
N PRO A 219 -11.43 -5.73 13.52
CA PRO A 219 -12.53 -6.55 14.05
C PRO A 219 -13.19 -7.45 12.99
N ILE A 220 -13.02 -7.11 11.71
CA ILE A 220 -13.56 -7.89 10.58
C ILE A 220 -12.55 -8.98 10.19
N TRP A 221 -11.31 -8.60 9.87
CA TRP A 221 -10.35 -9.52 9.28
C TRP A 221 -9.57 -10.37 10.28
N ALA A 222 -9.48 -9.98 11.55
CA ALA A 222 -8.69 -10.71 12.55
C ALA A 222 -9.20 -12.14 12.80
N LYS A 223 -10.45 -12.43 12.43
CA LYS A 223 -11.08 -13.77 12.54
C LYS A 223 -11.09 -14.53 11.22
N MET A 224 -10.64 -13.92 10.14
CA MET A 224 -10.67 -14.55 8.81
C MET A 224 -9.54 -15.57 8.67
N THR A 225 -9.85 -16.68 8.05
CA THR A 225 -8.88 -17.64 7.54
C THR A 225 -8.37 -17.21 6.17
N LEU A 226 -7.27 -17.80 5.69
CA LEU A 226 -6.81 -17.57 4.31
C LEU A 226 -7.88 -17.91 3.27
N LYS A 227 -8.71 -18.94 3.56
CA LYS A 227 -9.84 -19.30 2.70
C LYS A 227 -10.89 -18.19 2.64
N ASP A 228 -11.25 -17.61 3.79
CA ASP A 228 -12.23 -16.51 3.84
C ASP A 228 -11.73 -15.28 3.07
N ILE A 229 -10.42 -14.98 3.14
CA ILE A 229 -9.81 -13.89 2.38
C ILE A 229 -9.90 -14.18 0.88
N LYS A 230 -9.61 -15.40 0.46
CA LYS A 230 -9.69 -15.81 -0.95
C LYS A 230 -11.12 -15.74 -1.49
N ASP A 231 -12.07 -16.30 -0.74
CA ASP A 231 -13.49 -16.25 -1.09
C ASP A 231 -13.99 -14.80 -1.23
N LEU A 232 -13.47 -13.87 -0.39
CA LEU A 232 -13.76 -12.45 -0.47
C LEU A 232 -13.13 -11.80 -1.70
N GLU A 233 -11.88 -12.13 -2.04
CA GLU A 233 -11.21 -11.64 -3.25
C GLU A 233 -11.96 -12.05 -4.52
N ASP A 234 -12.33 -13.33 -4.63
CA ASP A 234 -13.09 -13.87 -5.76
C ASP A 234 -14.45 -13.18 -5.91
N LYS A 235 -15.14 -12.94 -4.79
CA LYS A 235 -16.40 -12.21 -4.77
C LYS A 235 -16.26 -10.78 -5.29
N ILE A 236 -15.26 -10.06 -4.82
CA ILE A 236 -15.01 -8.65 -5.22
C ILE A 236 -14.68 -8.58 -6.69
N GLN A 237 -13.82 -9.46 -7.17
CA GLN A 237 -13.45 -9.52 -8.59
C GLN A 237 -14.69 -9.75 -9.46
N LYS A 238 -15.56 -10.68 -9.06
CA LYS A 238 -16.81 -10.94 -9.76
C LYS A 238 -17.74 -9.71 -9.76
N GLU A 239 -17.91 -9.04 -8.61
CA GLU A 239 -18.72 -7.83 -8.51
C GLU A 239 -18.19 -6.71 -9.41
N GLN A 240 -16.87 -6.53 -9.49
CA GLN A 240 -16.25 -5.54 -10.39
C GLN A 240 -16.54 -5.82 -11.87
N TYR A 241 -16.55 -7.10 -12.29
CA TYR A 241 -16.92 -7.47 -13.65
C TYR A 241 -18.42 -7.31 -13.92
N ASP A 242 -19.28 -7.66 -12.96
CA ASP A 242 -20.75 -7.54 -13.09
C ASP A 242 -21.21 -6.08 -13.15
N ASP A 243 -20.51 -5.15 -12.48
CA ASP A 243 -20.77 -3.69 -12.50
C ASP A 243 -20.30 -2.97 -13.79
N GLY A 244 -19.95 -3.70 -14.83
CA GLY A 244 -19.61 -3.15 -16.16
C GLY A 244 -18.16 -3.40 -16.59
N GLY A 245 -17.36 -4.06 -15.76
CA GLY A 245 -15.98 -4.42 -16.05
C GLY A 245 -15.04 -3.20 -16.16
N PHE A 246 -13.82 -3.46 -16.60
CA PHE A 246 -12.82 -2.42 -16.83
C PHE A 246 -12.86 -1.96 -18.28
N ILE A 247 -12.94 -0.65 -18.51
CA ILE A 247 -12.90 -0.08 -19.86
C ILE A 247 -11.44 -0.08 -20.30
N CYS A 248 -11.06 -1.05 -21.13
CA CYS A 248 -9.79 -1.05 -21.81
C CYS A 248 -10.00 -0.41 -23.19
N ASP A 249 -9.63 0.83 -23.35
CA ASP A 249 -9.74 1.56 -24.62
C ASP A 249 -8.70 1.11 -25.67
N ASP A 250 -7.83 0.12 -25.35
CA ASP A 250 -6.72 -0.24 -26.25
C ASP A 250 -6.40 -1.74 -26.26
N GLU A 251 -6.15 -2.26 -27.48
CA GLU A 251 -5.69 -3.65 -27.69
C GLU A 251 -4.30 -3.96 -27.10
N SER A 252 -3.57 -2.96 -26.64
CA SER A 252 -2.24 -3.09 -26.02
C SER A 252 -2.29 -3.73 -24.61
N ASN A 253 -3.46 -3.85 -23.99
CA ASN A 253 -3.66 -4.41 -22.66
C ASN A 253 -3.91 -5.93 -22.64
N LYS A 254 -3.67 -6.64 -23.75
CA LYS A 254 -3.74 -8.10 -23.73
C LYS A 254 -2.57 -8.66 -22.93
N PRO A 255 -2.79 -9.59 -21.98
CA PRO A 255 -1.71 -10.21 -21.25
C PRO A 255 -0.72 -10.84 -22.21
N ILE A 256 0.55 -10.56 -22.01
CA ILE A 256 1.64 -11.22 -22.73
C ILE A 256 1.52 -12.71 -22.43
N LYS A 257 1.28 -13.50 -23.49
CA LYS A 257 1.14 -14.96 -23.42
C LYS A 257 2.47 -15.61 -23.07
#